data_10666c08c9486a29344a9da6d040c4e6
#
_entry.id   10666c08c9486a29344a9da6d040c4e6
#
_cell.length_a   1.000
_cell.length_b   1.000
_cell.length_c   1.000
_cell.angle_alpha   90.00
_cell.angle_beta   90.00
_cell.angle_gamma   90.00
#
_symmetry.space_group_name_H-M   'P 1'
#
loop_
_entity.id
_entity.type
_entity.pdbx_description
1 polymer ?
#
loop_
_entity_poly.entity_id
_entity_poly.type
_entity_poly.pdbx_seq_one_letter_code
_entity_poly.pdbx_strand_id
1 'polypeptide(L)'
;MKFARPHENRKVNGNGNGNGHRRTKRQPGISEVAHEAPKDGGKLIVLTAPLTEAIDHAGYFIQMAMASLPIWMEGVINKKYPKWRDLEKNEDSSARYMPAGVRLVETSLLREYQKDDIVACFPEDLHKFVGPRTRVVAVSTHNPLGVTFAAGVYTSIFGSSRMPINSHYSRELFASIKGSPYRNNFKVIVGGSGGWQITQTDSFEELGVDCVVEGRSESTDTLDLFRKAIRQEELPRQIDVKHPLDREGILFPDSRTPSA
;
A
#
# COMPACT_ATOMS: atom_id res chain seq x y z
N MET A 1 -3.01 11.59 -63.81
CA MET A 1 -4.46 11.51 -64.01
C MET A 1 -5.14 12.05 -62.76
N LYS A 2 -5.83 13.18 -62.93
CA LYS A 2 -6.65 13.85 -61.91
C LYS A 2 -8.01 13.18 -61.89
N PHE A 3 -8.57 12.92 -60.71
CA PHE A 3 -10.03 12.90 -60.54
C PHE A 3 -10.43 13.53 -59.24
N ALA A 4 -11.45 14.38 -59.36
CA ALA A 4 -11.96 15.32 -58.42
C ALA A 4 -13.01 14.73 -57.44
N ARG A 5 -13.25 15.43 -56.36
CA ARG A 5 -14.36 15.26 -55.39
C ARG A 5 -15.72 15.58 -56.01
N PRO A 6 -16.81 15.14 -55.39
CA PRO A 6 -17.64 16.16 -54.79
C PRO A 6 -18.14 15.92 -53.36
N HIS A 7 -18.47 17.05 -52.73
CA HIS A 7 -19.16 17.21 -51.44
C HIS A 7 -20.60 16.68 -51.50
N GLU A 8 -21.04 16.09 -50.37
CA GLU A 8 -22.46 16.12 -50.02
C GLU A 8 -22.65 16.38 -48.52
N ASN A 9 -23.34 17.47 -48.25
CA ASN A 9 -23.85 17.90 -46.95
C ASN A 9 -25.01 16.98 -46.54
N ARG A 10 -24.92 16.31 -45.35
CA ARG A 10 -26.10 15.77 -44.69
C ARG A 10 -26.24 16.42 -43.31
N LYS A 11 -27.25 17.27 -43.19
CA LYS A 11 -27.86 17.72 -41.95
C LYS A 11 -28.42 16.51 -41.21
N VAL A 12 -28.00 16.31 -39.98
CA VAL A 12 -28.67 15.38 -39.05
C VAL A 12 -29.26 16.19 -37.88
N ASN A 13 -30.56 16.08 -37.83
CA ASN A 13 -31.42 16.70 -36.78
C ASN A 13 -31.03 16.15 -35.40
N GLY A 14 -30.97 17.07 -34.44
CA GLY A 14 -30.86 16.75 -33.04
C GLY A 14 -32.14 16.10 -32.50
N ASN A 15 -32.01 14.97 -31.84
CA ASN A 15 -32.97 14.50 -30.88
C ASN A 15 -32.25 14.29 -29.55
N GLY A 16 -32.51 15.19 -28.63
CA GLY A 16 -32.00 15.12 -27.27
C GLY A 16 -32.65 13.98 -26.50
N ASN A 17 -31.89 12.95 -26.20
CA ASN A 17 -32.24 11.98 -25.17
C ASN A 17 -31.30 12.23 -23.96
N GLY A 18 -31.85 12.91 -22.97
CA GLY A 18 -31.21 13.15 -21.69
C GLY A 18 -31.04 11.83 -20.91
N ASN A 19 -29.93 11.16 -21.11
CA ASN A 19 -29.49 10.11 -20.19
C ASN A 19 -28.88 10.78 -18.95
N GLY A 20 -29.73 10.90 -17.93
CA GLY A 20 -29.30 11.28 -16.59
C GLY A 20 -28.27 10.25 -16.08
N HIS A 21 -27.00 10.57 -16.25
CA HIS A 21 -25.91 9.88 -15.56
C HIS A 21 -26.14 10.11 -14.06
N ARG A 22 -26.68 9.10 -13.37
CA ARG A 22 -26.54 9.00 -11.91
C ARG A 22 -25.04 9.05 -11.61
N ARG A 23 -24.56 10.22 -11.20
CA ARG A 23 -23.26 10.36 -10.56
C ARG A 23 -23.29 9.47 -9.31
N THR A 24 -22.73 8.28 -9.42
CA THR A 24 -22.31 7.52 -8.24
C THR A 24 -21.36 8.46 -7.48
N LYS A 25 -21.74 8.84 -6.26
CA LYS A 25 -20.85 9.56 -5.34
C LYS A 25 -19.59 8.72 -5.25
N ARG A 26 -18.48 9.18 -5.88
CA ARG A 26 -17.14 8.66 -5.58
C ARG A 26 -16.96 8.83 -4.08
N GLN A 27 -16.67 7.75 -3.38
CA GLN A 27 -16.11 7.87 -2.03
C GLN A 27 -14.83 8.71 -2.17
N PRO A 28 -14.60 9.69 -1.27
CA PRO A 28 -13.37 10.46 -1.31
C PRO A 28 -12.18 9.50 -1.25
N GLY A 29 -11.21 9.68 -2.15
CA GLY A 29 -9.96 8.94 -2.10
C GLY A 29 -9.26 9.20 -0.76
N ILE A 30 -8.41 8.29 -0.32
CA ILE A 30 -7.65 8.37 0.95
C ILE A 30 -6.91 9.74 1.08
N SER A 31 -6.62 10.41 -0.03
CA SER A 31 -5.92 11.70 -0.08
C SER A 31 -6.75 12.94 0.27
N GLU A 32 -8.09 12.84 0.41
CA GLU A 32 -8.98 14.01 0.64
C GLU A 32 -9.40 14.19 2.10
N VAL A 33 -8.93 13.36 3.02
CA VAL A 33 -9.25 13.49 4.44
C VAL A 33 -8.39 14.59 5.05
N ALA A 34 -9.01 15.64 5.57
CA ALA A 34 -8.31 16.67 6.33
C ALA A 34 -7.60 16.03 7.54
N HIS A 35 -6.28 16.10 7.56
CA HIS A 35 -5.48 15.49 8.60
C HIS A 35 -5.45 16.39 9.85
N GLU A 36 -6.30 16.12 10.82
CA GLU A 36 -6.05 16.61 12.17
C GLU A 36 -4.81 15.89 12.72
N ALA A 37 -3.92 16.66 13.36
CA ALA A 37 -2.73 16.08 13.98
C ALA A 37 -3.16 15.07 15.06
N PRO A 38 -2.52 13.89 15.13
CA PRO A 38 -2.82 12.91 16.17
C PRO A 38 -2.56 13.52 17.55
N LYS A 39 -3.47 13.29 18.51
CA LYS A 39 -3.47 13.90 19.85
C LYS A 39 -2.14 13.73 20.58
N ASP A 40 -1.43 12.62 20.36
CA ASP A 40 -0.15 12.28 21.01
C ASP A 40 1.08 12.58 20.13
N GLY A 41 0.93 13.41 19.10
CA GLY A 41 2.01 13.72 18.15
C GLY A 41 2.37 12.59 17.18
N GLY A 42 1.62 11.49 17.21
CA GLY A 42 1.83 10.31 16.36
C GLY A 42 2.79 9.27 16.95
N LYS A 43 2.83 8.10 16.33
CA LYS A 43 3.72 7.00 16.71
C LYS A 43 5.10 7.19 16.09
N LEU A 44 6.13 6.72 16.77
CA LEU A 44 7.53 6.79 16.27
C LEU A 44 7.71 5.98 14.99
N ILE A 45 7.14 4.77 14.98
CA ILE A 45 7.20 3.81 13.86
C ILE A 45 5.78 3.40 13.50
N VAL A 46 5.42 3.59 12.23
CA VAL A 46 4.12 3.17 11.68
C VAL A 46 4.36 2.09 10.63
N LEU A 47 3.74 0.95 10.81
CA LEU A 47 3.80 -0.20 9.90
C LEU A 47 2.47 -0.30 9.15
N THR A 48 2.52 -0.57 7.85
CA THR A 48 1.31 -0.71 7.03
C THR A 48 1.53 -1.61 5.81
N ALA A 49 0.45 -1.91 5.13
CA ALA A 49 0.45 -2.63 3.85
C ALA A 49 -0.67 -2.08 2.97
N PRO A 50 -0.61 -2.22 1.64
CA PRO A 50 -1.73 -1.88 0.77
C PRO A 50 -3.01 -2.60 1.22
N LEU A 51 -4.16 -1.94 1.08
CA LEU A 51 -5.44 -2.48 1.54
C LEU A 51 -5.69 -3.91 1.06
N THR A 52 -5.40 -4.18 -0.21
CA THR A 52 -5.58 -5.50 -0.84
C THR A 52 -4.65 -6.58 -0.31
N GLU A 53 -3.55 -6.21 0.31
CA GLU A 53 -2.59 -7.14 0.93
C GLU A 53 -2.88 -7.32 2.42
N ALA A 54 -3.54 -6.34 3.04
CA ALA A 54 -3.94 -6.40 4.45
C ALA A 54 -5.14 -7.34 4.71
N ILE A 55 -5.79 -7.84 3.65
CA ILE A 55 -6.97 -8.72 3.72
C ILE A 55 -6.64 -10.22 3.72
N ASP A 56 -5.50 -10.63 4.26
CA ASP A 56 -5.09 -12.03 4.35
C ASP A 56 -6.19 -12.95 4.91
N HIS A 57 -6.99 -12.44 5.83
CA HIS A 57 -8.11 -13.17 6.42
C HIS A 57 -9.30 -13.39 5.47
N ALA A 58 -9.42 -12.63 4.38
CA ALA A 58 -10.50 -12.76 3.41
C ALA A 58 -10.37 -14.01 2.51
N GLY A 59 -9.25 -14.69 2.60
CA GLY A 59 -8.96 -15.95 1.92
C GLY A 59 -8.15 -15.80 0.63
N TYR A 60 -7.38 -16.83 0.34
CA TYR A 60 -6.42 -16.90 -0.76
C TYR A 60 -7.00 -16.51 -2.14
N PHE A 61 -8.24 -16.92 -2.42
CA PHE A 61 -8.88 -16.63 -3.70
C PHE A 61 -9.09 -15.13 -3.93
N ILE A 62 -9.50 -14.40 -2.90
CA ILE A 62 -9.73 -12.95 -3.01
C ILE A 62 -8.40 -12.23 -3.19
N GLN A 63 -7.37 -12.59 -2.44
CA GLN A 63 -6.03 -12.02 -2.59
C GLN A 63 -5.47 -12.23 -3.99
N MET A 64 -5.57 -13.46 -4.52
CA MET A 64 -5.13 -13.76 -5.87
C MET A 64 -5.90 -12.94 -6.91
N ALA A 65 -7.21 -12.78 -6.73
CA ALA A 65 -8.04 -11.96 -7.62
C ALA A 65 -7.59 -10.49 -7.57
N MET A 66 -7.36 -9.92 -6.38
CA MET A 66 -6.90 -8.53 -6.21
C MET A 66 -5.52 -8.31 -6.82
N ALA A 67 -4.61 -9.26 -6.66
CA ALA A 67 -3.25 -9.16 -7.22
C ALA A 67 -3.20 -9.23 -8.75
N SER A 68 -4.21 -9.83 -9.39
CA SER A 68 -4.16 -10.22 -10.79
C SER A 68 -5.20 -9.53 -11.67
N LEU A 69 -6.38 -9.20 -11.14
CA LEU A 69 -7.46 -8.65 -11.94
C LEU A 69 -7.30 -7.14 -12.17
N PRO A 70 -7.70 -6.64 -13.35
CA PRO A 70 -7.64 -5.22 -13.65
C PRO A 70 -8.64 -4.43 -12.80
N ILE A 71 -8.29 -3.18 -12.50
CA ILE A 71 -9.04 -2.30 -11.59
C ILE A 71 -10.54 -2.15 -11.95
N TRP A 72 -10.89 -2.20 -13.23
CA TRP A 72 -12.29 -2.08 -13.64
C TRP A 72 -13.18 -3.24 -13.17
N MET A 73 -12.58 -4.39 -12.81
CA MET A 73 -13.30 -5.55 -12.25
C MET A 73 -13.60 -5.40 -10.75
N GLU A 74 -13.06 -4.41 -10.10
CA GLU A 74 -13.28 -4.18 -8.66
C GLU A 74 -14.77 -4.08 -8.31
N GLY A 75 -15.57 -3.43 -9.16
CA GLY A 75 -17.01 -3.33 -8.97
C GLY A 75 -17.72 -4.70 -8.94
N VAL A 76 -17.22 -5.68 -9.68
CA VAL A 76 -17.75 -7.06 -9.67
C VAL A 76 -17.37 -7.75 -8.36
N ILE A 77 -16.14 -7.55 -7.89
CA ILE A 77 -15.66 -8.12 -6.63
C ILE A 77 -16.44 -7.54 -5.46
N ASN A 78 -16.63 -6.23 -5.42
CA ASN A 78 -17.41 -5.54 -4.39
C ASN A 78 -18.85 -6.06 -4.31
N LYS A 79 -19.45 -6.39 -5.45
CA LYS A 79 -20.80 -6.95 -5.49
C LYS A 79 -20.86 -8.39 -4.99
N LYS A 80 -19.84 -9.20 -5.33
CA LYS A 80 -19.79 -10.63 -4.95
C LYS A 80 -19.30 -10.85 -3.53
N TYR A 81 -18.39 -10.01 -3.05
CA TYR A 81 -17.75 -10.10 -1.75
C TYR A 81 -17.80 -8.73 -1.03
N PRO A 82 -19.01 -8.26 -0.63
CA PRO A 82 -19.18 -6.89 -0.11
C PRO A 82 -18.39 -6.62 1.17
N LYS A 83 -18.05 -7.65 1.92
CA LYS A 83 -17.35 -7.56 3.21
C LYS A 83 -15.83 -7.67 3.11
N TRP A 84 -15.25 -7.74 1.93
CA TRP A 84 -13.80 -7.90 1.82
C TRP A 84 -12.99 -6.73 2.40
N ARG A 85 -13.63 -5.57 2.55
CA ARG A 85 -13.04 -4.37 3.16
C ARG A 85 -13.36 -4.23 4.65
N ASP A 86 -14.10 -5.17 5.23
CA ASP A 86 -14.44 -5.13 6.66
C ASP A 86 -13.20 -5.59 7.47
N LEU A 87 -12.28 -4.66 7.67
CA LEU A 87 -11.03 -4.89 8.39
C LEU A 87 -11.26 -4.76 9.89
N GLU A 88 -10.86 -5.77 10.65
CA GLU A 88 -10.95 -5.73 12.10
C GLU A 88 -9.89 -4.80 12.68
N LYS A 89 -10.34 -3.87 13.53
CA LYS A 89 -9.52 -2.88 14.21
C LYS A 89 -9.67 -3.02 15.72
N ASN A 90 -8.62 -2.62 16.43
CA ASN A 90 -8.66 -2.44 17.87
C ASN A 90 -9.39 -1.12 18.22
N GLU A 91 -9.66 -0.90 19.50
CA GLU A 91 -10.35 0.31 19.99
C GLU A 91 -9.61 1.61 19.63
N ASP A 92 -8.29 1.57 19.56
CA ASP A 92 -7.42 2.68 19.16
C ASP A 92 -7.33 2.89 17.64
N SER A 93 -8.04 2.10 16.83
CA SER A 93 -7.98 2.05 15.36
C SER A 93 -6.71 1.40 14.79
N SER A 94 -5.84 0.81 15.60
CA SER A 94 -4.76 -0.04 15.10
C SER A 94 -5.32 -1.31 14.45
N ALA A 95 -4.56 -1.90 13.54
CA ALA A 95 -4.99 -3.12 12.84
C ALA A 95 -4.95 -4.32 13.78
N ARG A 96 -6.06 -5.06 13.89
CA ARG A 96 -6.11 -6.30 14.64
C ARG A 96 -5.37 -7.44 13.93
N TYR A 97 -5.48 -7.50 12.61
CA TYR A 97 -4.79 -8.46 11.76
C TYR A 97 -4.00 -7.73 10.69
N MET A 98 -2.79 -8.19 10.43
CA MET A 98 -1.92 -7.68 9.38
C MET A 98 -1.16 -8.86 8.74
N PRO A 99 -0.63 -8.69 7.53
CA PRO A 99 0.20 -9.70 6.91
C PRO A 99 1.33 -10.18 7.83
N ALA A 100 1.63 -11.47 7.81
CA ALA A 100 2.64 -12.08 8.68
C ALA A 100 4.00 -11.35 8.62
N GLY A 101 4.41 -10.85 7.43
CA GLY A 101 5.65 -10.08 7.28
C GLY A 101 5.65 -8.79 8.11
N VAL A 102 4.51 -8.08 8.17
CA VAL A 102 4.38 -6.87 9.01
C VAL A 102 4.51 -7.22 10.48
N ARG A 103 3.86 -8.30 10.92
CA ARG A 103 3.91 -8.76 12.31
C ARG A 103 5.30 -9.24 12.74
N LEU A 104 6.03 -9.90 11.84
CA LEU A 104 7.42 -10.29 12.11
C LEU A 104 8.32 -9.06 12.32
N VAL A 105 8.20 -8.03 11.48
CA VAL A 105 8.91 -6.78 11.65
C VAL A 105 8.51 -6.10 12.95
N GLU A 106 7.22 -6.00 13.27
CA GLU A 106 6.72 -5.43 14.52
C GLU A 106 7.33 -6.15 15.73
N THR A 107 7.28 -7.49 15.73
CA THR A 107 7.86 -8.30 16.83
C THR A 107 9.37 -8.06 16.97
N SER A 108 10.09 -7.92 15.85
CA SER A 108 11.51 -7.63 15.87
C SER A 108 11.81 -6.25 16.47
N LEU A 109 11.01 -5.25 16.11
CA LEU A 109 11.13 -3.89 16.63
C LEU A 109 10.80 -3.79 18.13
N LEU A 110 9.84 -4.58 18.61
CA LEU A 110 9.47 -4.62 20.05
C LEU A 110 10.59 -5.12 20.98
N ARG A 111 11.71 -5.63 20.42
CA ARG A 111 12.92 -5.93 21.21
C ARG A 111 13.68 -4.68 21.63
N GLU A 112 13.49 -3.57 20.92
CA GLU A 112 14.28 -2.35 21.11
C GLU A 112 13.43 -1.13 21.42
N TYR A 113 12.17 -1.13 20.95
CA TYR A 113 11.27 0.00 21.09
C TYR A 113 10.08 -0.35 21.96
N GLN A 114 9.53 0.65 22.62
CA GLN A 114 8.34 0.49 23.44
C GLN A 114 7.13 0.19 22.57
N LYS A 115 6.19 -0.56 23.12
CA LYS A 115 4.92 -0.88 22.47
C LYS A 115 4.17 0.38 22.02
N ASP A 116 4.20 1.44 22.83
CA ASP A 116 3.55 2.71 22.53
C ASP A 116 4.22 3.50 21.40
N ASP A 117 5.45 3.15 21.03
CA ASP A 117 6.18 3.77 19.93
C ASP A 117 5.83 3.19 18.55
N ILE A 118 5.27 1.99 18.52
CA ILE A 118 5.03 1.23 17.30
C ILE A 118 3.54 1.03 17.11
N VAL A 119 3.08 1.09 15.86
CA VAL A 119 1.74 0.70 15.48
C VAL A 119 1.73 0.04 14.11
N ALA A 120 0.91 -0.98 13.94
CA ALA A 120 0.49 -1.46 12.64
C ALA A 120 -0.94 -0.98 12.36
N CYS A 121 -1.18 -0.33 11.22
CA CYS A 121 -2.48 0.23 10.88
C CYS A 121 -2.80 0.05 9.40
N PHE A 122 -4.08 0.11 9.08
CA PHE A 122 -4.54 0.09 7.70
C PHE A 122 -4.31 1.45 7.02
N PRO A 123 -4.20 1.48 5.67
CA PRO A 123 -3.96 2.71 4.92
C PRO A 123 -4.92 3.85 5.26
N GLU A 124 -6.17 3.55 5.48
CA GLU A 124 -7.22 4.54 5.80
C GLU A 124 -7.04 5.22 7.16
N ASP A 125 -6.33 4.56 8.08
CA ASP A 125 -6.08 5.04 9.44
C ASP A 125 -4.69 5.66 9.63
N LEU A 126 -3.84 5.69 8.60
CA LEU A 126 -2.50 6.27 8.66
C LEU A 126 -2.49 7.69 9.28
N HIS A 127 -3.48 8.50 8.91
CA HIS A 127 -3.61 9.87 9.40
C HIS A 127 -3.77 9.98 10.93
N LYS A 128 -4.23 8.92 11.59
CA LYS A 128 -4.41 8.86 13.05
C LYS A 128 -3.09 8.63 13.78
N PHE A 129 -2.10 8.05 13.10
CA PHE A 129 -0.86 7.60 13.70
C PHE A 129 0.38 8.32 13.19
N VAL A 130 0.33 8.87 11.97
CA VAL A 130 1.44 9.65 11.40
C VAL A 130 1.35 11.11 11.85
N GLY A 131 2.37 11.57 12.56
CA GLY A 131 2.40 12.92 13.14
C GLY A 131 3.82 13.48 13.27
N PRO A 132 3.97 14.60 13.99
CA PRO A 132 5.28 15.26 14.17
C PRO A 132 6.36 14.36 14.78
N ARG A 133 5.96 13.39 15.61
CA ARG A 133 6.86 12.45 16.28
C ARG A 133 7.30 11.30 15.38
N THR A 134 6.59 11.03 14.30
CA THR A 134 6.87 9.89 13.41
C THR A 134 8.23 10.04 12.76
N ARG A 135 9.01 8.96 12.75
CA ARG A 135 10.35 8.89 12.15
C ARG A 135 10.45 7.83 11.05
N VAL A 136 9.58 6.82 11.11
CA VAL A 136 9.55 5.76 10.11
C VAL A 136 8.12 5.41 9.76
N VAL A 137 7.84 5.32 8.46
CA VAL A 137 6.67 4.65 7.91
C VAL A 137 7.18 3.47 7.09
N ALA A 138 6.89 2.25 7.54
CA ALA A 138 7.32 1.04 6.84
C ALA A 138 6.14 0.36 6.15
N VAL A 139 6.33 0.01 4.88
CA VAL A 139 5.32 -0.59 4.02
C VAL A 139 5.76 -1.99 3.61
N SER A 140 4.92 -3.00 3.87
CA SER A 140 5.11 -4.33 3.29
C SER A 140 4.25 -4.47 2.04
N THR A 141 4.83 -4.91 0.93
CA THR A 141 4.09 -5.07 -0.34
C THR A 141 4.56 -6.24 -1.18
N HIS A 142 3.63 -6.85 -1.92
CA HIS A 142 3.89 -7.97 -2.85
C HIS A 142 3.95 -7.54 -4.30
N ASN A 143 3.14 -6.58 -4.71
CA ASN A 143 3.03 -6.22 -6.12
C ASN A 143 2.70 -4.73 -6.31
N PRO A 144 3.57 -3.81 -5.85
CA PRO A 144 3.27 -2.38 -5.84
C PRO A 144 3.06 -1.77 -7.22
N LEU A 145 3.75 -2.27 -8.24
CA LEU A 145 3.69 -1.73 -9.59
C LEU A 145 2.89 -2.59 -10.59
N GLY A 146 2.45 -3.78 -10.18
CA GLY A 146 1.66 -4.67 -11.03
C GLY A 146 2.46 -5.39 -12.11
N VAL A 147 3.78 -5.52 -11.95
CA VAL A 147 4.67 -6.11 -12.96
C VAL A 147 4.97 -7.59 -12.74
N THR A 148 4.26 -8.26 -11.83
CA THR A 148 4.39 -9.71 -11.67
C THR A 148 3.84 -10.44 -12.89
N PHE A 149 4.37 -11.63 -13.17
CA PHE A 149 3.92 -12.49 -14.29
C PHE A 149 2.40 -12.72 -14.27
N ALA A 150 1.83 -13.06 -13.10
CA ALA A 150 0.40 -13.27 -12.96
C ALA A 150 -0.41 -12.00 -13.31
N ALA A 151 0.00 -10.83 -12.81
CA ALA A 151 -0.64 -9.57 -13.13
C ALA A 151 -0.60 -9.28 -14.63
N GLY A 152 0.54 -9.48 -15.28
CA GLY A 152 0.70 -9.30 -16.74
C GLY A 152 -0.20 -10.23 -17.56
N VAL A 153 -0.25 -11.52 -17.21
CA VAL A 153 -1.08 -12.52 -17.91
C VAL A 153 -2.57 -12.20 -17.77
N TYR A 154 -3.05 -12.00 -16.55
CA TYR A 154 -4.49 -11.79 -16.34
C TYR A 154 -4.97 -10.43 -16.86
N THR A 155 -4.19 -9.38 -16.69
CA THR A 155 -4.56 -8.07 -17.27
C THR A 155 -4.60 -8.08 -18.79
N SER A 156 -3.72 -8.85 -19.46
CA SER A 156 -3.72 -8.98 -20.91
C SER A 156 -4.91 -9.80 -21.44
N ILE A 157 -5.31 -10.88 -20.75
CA ILE A 157 -6.48 -11.69 -21.11
C ILE A 157 -7.77 -10.86 -21.03
N PHE A 158 -7.90 -9.98 -20.04
CA PHE A 158 -9.10 -9.15 -19.86
C PHE A 158 -9.06 -7.81 -20.60
N GLY A 159 -8.23 -7.68 -21.63
CA GLY A 159 -8.26 -6.54 -22.53
C GLY A 159 -7.34 -5.40 -22.18
N SER A 160 -6.07 -5.70 -22.07
CA SER A 160 -4.90 -4.82 -22.12
C SER A 160 -4.56 -3.96 -20.91
N SER A 161 -3.27 -3.87 -20.66
CA SER A 161 -2.48 -2.77 -19.99
C SER A 161 -3.14 -1.99 -18.84
N ARG A 162 -4.25 -2.47 -18.29
CA ARG A 162 -4.90 -1.82 -17.15
C ARG A 162 -4.28 -2.32 -15.85
N MET A 163 -3.96 -1.36 -15.00
CA MET A 163 -3.39 -1.57 -13.68
C MET A 163 -4.16 -2.64 -12.88
N PRO A 164 -3.48 -3.62 -12.27
CA PRO A 164 -4.11 -4.55 -11.33
C PRO A 164 -4.69 -3.80 -10.13
N ILE A 165 -5.72 -4.38 -9.51
CA ILE A 165 -6.37 -3.77 -8.33
C ILE A 165 -5.33 -3.51 -7.24
N ASN A 166 -4.45 -4.47 -6.95
CA ASN A 166 -3.42 -4.32 -5.93
C ASN A 166 -2.47 -3.15 -6.20
N SER A 167 -2.01 -2.99 -7.43
CA SER A 167 -1.13 -1.87 -7.81
C SER A 167 -1.82 -0.51 -7.66
N HIS A 168 -3.13 -0.44 -7.94
CA HIS A 168 -3.91 0.77 -7.69
C HIS A 168 -3.89 1.15 -6.21
N TYR A 169 -4.22 0.21 -5.32
CA TYR A 169 -4.22 0.44 -3.86
C TYR A 169 -2.82 0.71 -3.30
N SER A 170 -1.79 0.10 -3.87
CA SER A 170 -0.41 0.41 -3.51
C SER A 170 -0.05 1.85 -3.87
N ARG A 171 -0.41 2.31 -5.06
CA ARG A 171 -0.17 3.70 -5.49
C ARG A 171 -0.96 4.71 -4.65
N GLU A 172 -2.21 4.40 -4.30
CA GLU A 172 -2.99 5.25 -3.37
C GLU A 172 -2.33 5.36 -2.00
N LEU A 173 -1.84 4.24 -1.44
CA LEU A 173 -1.10 4.23 -0.19
C LEU A 173 0.16 5.11 -0.26
N PHE A 174 1.01 4.91 -1.27
CA PHE A 174 2.22 5.70 -1.45
C PHE A 174 1.91 7.19 -1.69
N ALA A 175 0.86 7.50 -2.46
CA ALA A 175 0.43 8.89 -2.66
C ALA A 175 -0.03 9.52 -1.34
N SER A 176 -0.76 8.79 -0.50
CA SER A 176 -1.16 9.25 0.84
C SER A 176 0.04 9.51 1.75
N ILE A 177 1.02 8.60 1.78
CA ILE A 177 2.25 8.75 2.55
C ILE A 177 3.04 9.97 2.05
N LYS A 178 3.24 10.09 0.75
CA LYS A 178 3.96 11.20 0.10
C LYS A 178 3.28 12.54 0.33
N GLY A 179 1.94 12.57 0.33
CA GLY A 179 1.12 13.76 0.58
C GLY A 179 0.96 14.13 2.05
N SER A 180 1.53 13.36 2.97
CA SER A 180 1.44 13.67 4.39
C SER A 180 2.06 15.01 4.72
N PRO A 181 1.42 15.88 5.55
CA PRO A 181 2.00 17.12 6.01
C PRO A 181 3.29 16.92 6.82
N TYR A 182 3.51 15.70 7.30
CA TYR A 182 4.70 15.31 8.09
C TYR A 182 5.74 14.54 7.27
N ARG A 183 5.61 14.48 5.92
CA ARG A 183 6.49 13.68 5.05
C ARG A 183 7.99 13.92 5.30
N ASN A 184 8.37 15.13 5.63
CA ASN A 184 9.76 15.51 5.88
C ASN A 184 10.29 15.02 7.25
N ASN A 185 9.43 14.53 8.13
CA ASN A 185 9.80 14.11 9.47
C ASN A 185 10.16 12.62 9.55
N PHE A 186 9.86 11.84 8.51
CA PHE A 186 10.03 10.40 8.55
C PHE A 186 10.64 9.85 7.25
N LYS A 187 11.28 8.69 7.38
CA LYS A 187 11.75 7.88 6.25
C LYS A 187 10.71 6.84 5.88
N VAL A 188 10.58 6.56 4.58
CA VAL A 188 9.71 5.51 4.04
C VAL A 188 10.56 4.30 3.68
N ILE A 189 10.35 3.20 4.39
CA ILE A 189 11.04 1.93 4.18
C ILE A 189 10.05 0.94 3.58
N VAL A 190 10.41 0.30 2.47
CA VAL A 190 9.56 -0.70 1.82
C VAL A 190 10.21 -2.06 1.92
N GLY A 191 9.44 -3.05 2.36
CA GLY A 191 9.83 -4.46 2.39
C GLY A 191 8.77 -5.35 1.74
N GLY A 192 8.95 -6.65 1.89
CA GLY A 192 8.07 -7.65 1.29
C GLY A 192 8.54 -8.11 -0.09
N SER A 193 7.86 -9.12 -0.63
CA SER A 193 8.28 -9.79 -1.87
C SER A 193 8.16 -8.93 -3.14
N GLY A 194 7.56 -7.74 -3.04
CA GLY A 194 7.39 -6.81 -4.16
C GLY A 194 8.40 -5.66 -4.19
N GLY A 195 9.27 -5.53 -3.19
CA GLY A 195 10.25 -4.44 -3.10
C GLY A 195 11.15 -4.32 -4.34
N TRP A 196 11.56 -5.45 -4.90
CA TRP A 196 12.38 -5.52 -6.12
C TRP A 196 11.78 -4.76 -7.33
N GLN A 197 10.46 -4.60 -7.37
CA GLN A 197 9.83 -3.86 -8.47
C GLN A 197 10.23 -2.38 -8.43
N ILE A 198 10.34 -1.82 -7.23
CA ILE A 198 10.73 -0.42 -7.02
C ILE A 198 12.20 -0.21 -7.41
N THR A 199 13.07 -1.14 -7.01
CA THR A 199 14.50 -1.08 -7.33
C THR A 199 14.77 -1.26 -8.82
N GLN A 200 14.12 -2.22 -9.46
CA GLN A 200 14.32 -2.47 -10.90
C GLN A 200 13.78 -1.36 -11.81
N THR A 201 12.72 -0.68 -11.41
CA THR A 201 12.13 0.40 -12.21
C THR A 201 12.60 1.80 -11.78
N ASP A 202 13.45 1.90 -10.77
CA ASP A 202 13.89 3.15 -10.14
C ASP A 202 12.73 4.08 -9.74
N SER A 203 11.64 3.49 -9.22
CA SER A 203 10.41 4.24 -8.86
C SER A 203 10.47 4.88 -7.47
N PHE A 204 11.64 5.07 -6.88
CA PHE A 204 11.81 5.65 -5.54
C PHE A 204 11.17 7.02 -5.41
N GLU A 205 11.52 7.94 -6.30
CA GLU A 205 11.02 9.32 -6.28
C GLU A 205 9.52 9.39 -6.60
N GLU A 206 9.05 8.57 -7.56
CA GLU A 206 7.64 8.51 -7.92
C GLU A 206 6.79 8.14 -6.71
N LEU A 207 7.19 7.11 -5.97
CA LEU A 207 6.45 6.57 -4.82
C LEU A 207 6.80 7.28 -3.50
N GLY A 208 7.86 8.08 -3.46
CA GLY A 208 8.34 8.74 -2.25
C GLY A 208 8.98 7.75 -1.26
N VAL A 209 9.69 6.74 -1.76
CA VAL A 209 10.36 5.70 -0.98
C VAL A 209 11.82 6.10 -0.74
N ASP A 210 12.29 5.98 0.50
CA ASP A 210 13.67 6.29 0.85
C ASP A 210 14.57 5.05 0.78
N CYS A 211 14.05 3.86 1.14
CA CYS A 211 14.84 2.63 1.14
C CYS A 211 13.96 1.40 0.87
N VAL A 212 14.51 0.43 0.14
CA VAL A 212 13.90 -0.90 -0.06
C VAL A 212 14.73 -1.95 0.66
N VAL A 213 14.05 -2.85 1.39
CA VAL A 213 14.63 -4.01 2.07
C VAL A 213 14.30 -5.25 1.26
N GLU A 214 15.29 -5.90 0.70
CA GLU A 214 15.16 -7.18 0.02
C GLU A 214 15.60 -8.33 0.93
N GLY A 215 14.83 -9.40 0.95
CA GLY A 215 15.07 -10.55 1.80
C GLY A 215 14.14 -10.61 3.02
N ARG A 216 14.65 -11.18 4.11
CA ARG A 216 13.85 -11.35 5.34
C ARG A 216 13.97 -10.10 6.20
N SER A 217 12.88 -9.37 6.30
CA SER A 217 12.86 -8.08 7.01
C SER A 217 12.99 -8.22 8.54
N GLU A 218 12.77 -9.41 9.10
CA GLU A 218 13.08 -9.74 10.48
C GLU A 218 14.56 -10.08 10.62
N SER A 219 15.41 -9.05 10.72
CA SER A 219 16.87 -9.20 10.72
C SER A 219 17.56 -8.11 11.52
N THR A 220 18.82 -8.35 11.90
CA THR A 220 19.66 -7.32 12.52
C THR A 220 19.95 -6.17 11.57
N ASP A 221 20.15 -6.45 10.26
CA ASP A 221 20.37 -5.42 9.26
C ASP A 221 19.17 -4.47 9.16
N THR A 222 17.94 -5.01 9.25
CA THR A 222 16.72 -4.22 9.25
C THR A 222 16.60 -3.38 10.52
N LEU A 223 16.91 -3.93 11.69
CA LEU A 223 16.91 -3.16 12.94
C LEU A 223 17.90 -1.99 12.88
N ASP A 224 19.10 -2.23 12.33
CA ASP A 224 20.09 -1.16 12.14
C ASP A 224 19.58 -0.08 11.18
N LEU A 225 18.89 -0.47 10.12
CA LEU A 225 18.25 0.47 9.19
C LEU A 225 17.20 1.34 9.90
N PHE A 226 16.34 0.73 10.74
CA PHE A 226 15.36 1.48 11.52
C PHE A 226 16.02 2.44 12.50
N ARG A 227 17.11 2.05 13.17
CA ARG A 227 17.88 2.94 14.05
C ARG A 227 18.42 4.16 13.29
N LYS A 228 18.96 3.97 12.08
CA LYS A 228 19.43 5.08 11.22
C LYS A 228 18.27 5.97 10.80
N ALA A 229 17.17 5.37 10.35
CA ALA A 229 15.98 6.10 9.95
C ALA A 229 15.41 6.98 11.08
N ILE A 230 15.34 6.46 12.31
CA ILE A 230 14.88 7.20 13.48
C ILE A 230 15.79 8.39 13.79
N ARG A 231 17.12 8.25 13.61
CA ARG A 231 18.09 9.34 13.75
C ARG A 231 18.09 10.31 12.57
N GLN A 232 17.26 10.06 11.56
CA GLN A 232 17.19 10.84 10.31
C GLN A 232 18.52 10.85 9.55
N GLU A 233 19.30 9.79 9.68
CA GLU A 233 20.51 9.57 8.90
C GLU A 233 20.17 9.27 7.43
N GLU A 234 21.13 9.44 6.54
CA GLU A 234 20.99 9.04 5.15
C GLU A 234 20.89 7.51 5.05
N LEU A 235 19.93 7.02 4.26
CA LEU A 235 19.69 5.61 4.05
C LEU A 235 20.19 5.18 2.66
N PRO A 236 20.71 3.96 2.52
CA PRO A 236 20.93 3.39 1.21
C PRO A 236 19.59 3.18 0.51
N ARG A 237 19.53 3.31 -0.81
CA ARG A 237 18.30 3.06 -1.57
C ARG A 237 17.81 1.61 -1.42
N GLN A 238 18.74 0.67 -1.27
CA GLN A 238 18.45 -0.76 -1.12
C GLN A 238 19.38 -1.40 -0.12
N ILE A 239 18.85 -2.35 0.65
CA ILE A 239 19.64 -3.30 1.44
C ILE A 239 19.23 -4.73 1.11
N ASP A 240 20.22 -5.61 0.97
CA ASP A 240 20.02 -7.06 0.91
C ASP A 240 20.28 -7.65 2.28
N VAL A 241 19.27 -8.23 2.88
CA VAL A 241 19.36 -8.78 4.23
C VAL A 241 20.20 -10.06 4.21
N LYS A 242 21.34 -10.01 4.92
CA LYS A 242 22.29 -11.13 5.01
C LYS A 242 22.26 -11.86 6.35
N HIS A 243 21.83 -11.18 7.37
CA HIS A 243 21.88 -11.66 8.75
C HIS A 243 20.47 -11.81 9.36
N PRO A 244 19.78 -12.94 9.14
CA PRO A 244 18.51 -13.20 9.80
C PRO A 244 18.73 -13.22 11.32
N LEU A 245 17.72 -12.79 12.07
CA LEU A 245 17.70 -12.97 13.52
C LEU A 245 17.77 -14.45 13.85
N ASP A 246 18.49 -14.81 14.92
CA ASP A 246 18.55 -16.19 15.41
C ASP A 246 17.15 -16.68 15.73
N ARG A 247 16.84 -17.91 15.26
CA ARG A 247 15.50 -18.49 15.38
C ARG A 247 15.02 -18.60 16.81
N GLU A 248 15.91 -18.82 17.77
CA GLU A 248 15.60 -18.89 19.21
C GLU A 248 15.11 -17.54 19.77
N GLY A 249 15.39 -16.46 19.10
CA GLY A 249 14.99 -15.12 19.50
C GLY A 249 13.79 -14.55 18.74
N ILE A 250 13.29 -15.22 17.71
CA ILE A 250 12.10 -14.76 16.97
C ILE A 250 10.85 -15.26 17.71
N LEU A 251 10.17 -14.36 18.37
CA LEU A 251 8.81 -14.59 18.82
C LEU A 251 7.90 -14.50 17.59
N PHE A 252 7.30 -15.61 17.20
CA PHE A 252 6.27 -15.56 16.16
C PHE A 252 5.09 -14.74 16.69
N PRO A 253 4.64 -13.72 15.95
CA PRO A 253 3.50 -12.95 16.39
C PRO A 253 2.27 -13.85 16.45
N ASP A 254 1.57 -13.83 17.56
CA ASP A 254 0.21 -14.34 17.59
C ASP A 254 -0.63 -13.40 16.74
N SER A 255 -1.29 -13.91 15.70
CA SER A 255 -2.19 -13.13 14.85
C SER A 255 -3.36 -12.50 15.63
N ARG A 256 -3.59 -12.94 16.86
CA ARG A 256 -4.57 -12.41 17.78
C ARG A 256 -4.00 -11.38 18.73
N THR A 257 -2.68 -11.19 18.74
CA THR A 257 -2.07 -10.13 19.53
C THR A 257 -2.25 -8.83 18.77
N PRO A 258 -3.05 -7.88 19.30
CA PRO A 258 -3.17 -6.57 18.68
C PRO A 258 -1.78 -5.96 18.58
N SER A 259 -1.57 -5.19 17.49
CA SER A 259 -0.52 -4.18 17.53
C SER A 259 -0.94 -3.22 18.59
N ALA A 260 -0.35 -3.37 19.68
CA ALA A 260 -0.74 -2.62 20.83
C ALA A 260 0.11 -1.41 20.93
#